data_c313c4d90ef8047ef949c1337f772e2f
#
_entry.id   c313c4d90ef8047ef949c1337f772e2f
#
_cell.length_a   1.000
_cell.length_b   1.000
_cell.length_c   1.000
_cell.angle_alpha   90.00
_cell.angle_beta   90.00
_cell.angle_gamma   90.00
#
_symmetry.space_group_name_H-M   'P 1'
#
loop_
_entity.id
_entity.type
_entity.pdbx_description
1 polymer ?
#
loop_
_entity_poly.entity_id
_entity_poly.type
_entity_poly.pdbx_seq_one_letter_code
_entity_poly.pdbx_strand_id
1 'polypeptide(L)'
;SEGVMTYAEYAAAEMDTEVVIEAYVQGKQSWWDNKVTAYLQDEDGAYFCYEMACTEEDYAKLTQGTKIRVTGYKGEWAGEVEIMDATFEILEGNYVAPATDVTALLGTDALVEKQNMFVTFKGMTVAPKKDANGNEVAYLYKWDGSGSDGDDLYFDVSLNGNTYTFT
;
A
#
# COMPACT_ATOMS: atom_id res chain seq x y z
N SER A 1 -20.86 -12.94 2.09
CA SER A 1 -21.38 -13.05 0.73
C SER A 1 -20.89 -14.32 0.09
N GLU A 2 -21.74 -14.95 -0.70
CA GLU A 2 -21.37 -16.15 -1.45
C GLU A 2 -20.25 -15.81 -2.43
N GLY A 3 -19.16 -16.60 -2.43
CA GLY A 3 -18.02 -16.42 -3.31
C GLY A 3 -16.95 -15.43 -2.81
N VAL A 4 -17.17 -14.74 -1.71
CA VAL A 4 -16.17 -13.86 -1.12
C VAL A 4 -15.23 -14.67 -0.22
N MET A 5 -13.92 -14.54 -0.46
CA MET A 5 -12.90 -15.26 0.31
C MET A 5 -12.64 -14.59 1.65
N THR A 6 -12.38 -15.41 2.67
CA THR A 6 -11.73 -14.94 3.89
C THR A 6 -10.25 -14.60 3.59
N TYR A 7 -9.59 -13.87 4.49
CA TYR A 7 -8.15 -13.63 4.33
C TYR A 7 -7.35 -14.94 4.26
N ALA A 8 -7.70 -15.93 5.08
CA ALA A 8 -7.04 -17.25 5.07
C ALA A 8 -7.20 -17.96 3.72
N GLU A 9 -8.40 -17.90 3.13
CA GLU A 9 -8.64 -18.47 1.80
C GLU A 9 -7.87 -17.74 0.72
N TYR A 10 -7.85 -16.41 0.77
CA TYR A 10 -7.04 -15.59 -0.14
C TYR A 10 -5.53 -15.90 -0.01
N ALA A 11 -5.03 -15.96 1.23
CA ALA A 11 -3.61 -16.25 1.47
C ALA A 11 -3.21 -17.63 0.94
N ALA A 12 -4.11 -18.61 1.02
CA ALA A 12 -3.88 -19.98 0.52
C ALA A 12 -4.15 -20.14 -0.99
N ALA A 13 -4.78 -19.15 -1.64
CA ALA A 13 -5.06 -19.22 -3.07
C ALA A 13 -3.77 -19.27 -3.88
N GLU A 14 -3.78 -20.04 -4.97
CA GLU A 14 -2.64 -20.12 -5.87
C GLU A 14 -2.50 -18.82 -6.68
N MET A 15 -1.25 -18.52 -7.09
CA MET A 15 -0.99 -17.41 -7.99
C MET A 15 -1.71 -17.60 -9.32
N ASP A 16 -2.06 -16.50 -9.98
CA ASP A 16 -2.77 -16.45 -11.25
C ASP A 16 -4.21 -17.02 -11.20
N THR A 17 -4.79 -17.17 -10.01
CA THR A 17 -6.19 -17.57 -9.85
C THR A 17 -7.07 -16.35 -9.55
N GLU A 18 -8.34 -16.42 -9.98
CA GLU A 18 -9.32 -15.40 -9.67
C GLU A 18 -9.63 -15.39 -8.16
N VAL A 19 -9.66 -14.21 -7.58
CA VAL A 19 -9.99 -14.00 -6.17
C VAL A 19 -11.07 -12.93 -6.04
N VAL A 20 -11.91 -13.10 -5.04
CA VAL A 20 -12.93 -12.12 -4.65
C VAL A 20 -12.80 -11.88 -3.17
N ILE A 21 -12.57 -10.62 -2.78
CA ILE A 21 -12.44 -10.23 -1.37
C ILE A 21 -13.29 -9.00 -1.08
N GLU A 22 -13.65 -8.83 0.17
CA GLU A 22 -14.24 -7.60 0.70
C GLU A 22 -13.36 -7.08 1.82
N ALA A 23 -12.98 -5.82 1.73
CA ALA A 23 -12.15 -5.16 2.74
C ALA A 23 -12.33 -3.65 2.67
N TYR A 24 -11.57 -2.93 3.48
CA TYR A 24 -11.74 -1.49 3.70
C TYR A 24 -10.50 -0.75 3.25
N VAL A 25 -10.70 0.30 2.44
CA VAL A 25 -9.60 1.16 1.97
C VAL A 25 -8.92 1.81 3.16
N GLN A 26 -7.61 1.62 3.30
CA GLN A 26 -6.81 2.32 4.32
C GLN A 26 -6.01 3.47 3.71
N GLY A 27 -5.59 3.30 2.47
CA GLY A 27 -4.87 4.31 1.71
C GLY A 27 -4.94 4.02 0.21
N LYS A 28 -4.62 5.02 -0.58
CA LYS A 28 -4.59 4.90 -2.04
C LYS A 28 -3.51 5.79 -2.62
N GLN A 29 -3.00 5.40 -3.79
CA GLN A 29 -2.10 6.24 -4.57
C GLN A 29 -2.91 7.21 -5.45
N SER A 30 -2.23 8.13 -6.12
CA SER A 30 -2.87 9.09 -7.02
C SER A 30 -3.62 8.39 -8.15
N TRP A 31 -4.77 8.96 -8.52
CA TRP A 31 -5.51 8.51 -9.69
C TRP A 31 -4.73 8.83 -10.97
N TRP A 32 -4.62 7.85 -11.84
CA TRP A 32 -3.91 8.00 -13.10
C TRP A 32 -4.45 7.00 -14.13
N ASP A 33 -4.66 7.44 -15.34
CA ASP A 33 -5.05 6.59 -16.48
C ASP A 33 -6.27 5.71 -16.19
N ASN A 34 -7.30 6.28 -15.54
CA ASN A 34 -8.49 5.54 -15.09
C ASN A 34 -8.19 4.33 -14.21
N LYS A 35 -7.19 4.47 -13.35
CA LYS A 35 -6.74 3.42 -12.43
C LYS A 35 -6.45 3.98 -11.06
N VAL A 36 -6.59 3.10 -10.05
CA VAL A 36 -6.20 3.37 -8.67
C VAL A 36 -5.44 2.18 -8.09
N THR A 37 -4.37 2.45 -7.41
CA THR A 37 -3.68 1.48 -6.56
C THR A 37 -4.09 1.74 -5.12
N ALA A 38 -4.62 0.72 -4.45
CA ALA A 38 -5.20 0.86 -3.12
C ALA A 38 -4.70 -0.21 -2.16
N TYR A 39 -4.59 0.20 -0.89
CA TYR A 39 -4.24 -0.67 0.24
C TYR A 39 -5.49 -0.90 1.06
N LEU A 40 -5.88 -2.18 1.19
CA LEU A 40 -7.09 -2.58 1.89
C LEU A 40 -6.72 -3.40 3.12
N GLN A 41 -7.55 -3.32 4.13
CA GLN A 41 -7.39 -4.12 5.34
C GLN A 41 -8.75 -4.39 5.97
N ASP A 42 -8.88 -5.56 6.58
CA ASP A 42 -9.95 -5.89 7.51
C ASP A 42 -9.35 -6.33 8.85
N GLU A 43 -10.16 -6.91 9.73
CA GLU A 43 -9.68 -7.40 11.04
C GLU A 43 -8.72 -8.60 10.92
N ASP A 44 -8.77 -9.33 9.81
CA ASP A 44 -8.07 -10.60 9.62
C ASP A 44 -6.80 -10.46 8.78
N GLY A 45 -6.72 -9.46 7.89
CA GLY A 45 -5.55 -9.31 7.03
C GLY A 45 -5.61 -8.09 6.11
N ALA A 46 -4.58 -7.96 5.29
CA ALA A 46 -4.38 -6.83 4.42
C ALA A 46 -4.15 -7.24 2.97
N TYR A 47 -4.55 -6.36 2.05
CA TYR A 47 -4.52 -6.64 0.60
C TYR A 47 -3.96 -5.43 -0.15
N PHE A 48 -3.25 -5.70 -1.22
CA PHE A 48 -2.74 -4.70 -2.15
C PHE A 48 -3.41 -4.90 -3.51
N CYS A 49 -4.11 -3.86 -3.98
CA CYS A 49 -4.80 -3.90 -5.27
C CYS A 49 -4.07 -2.96 -6.23
N TYR A 50 -3.37 -3.55 -7.19
CA TYR A 50 -2.52 -2.82 -8.12
C TYR A 50 -3.31 -2.37 -9.35
N GLU A 51 -3.34 -1.06 -9.58
CA GLU A 51 -3.93 -0.44 -10.78
C GLU A 51 -5.33 -0.95 -11.14
N MET A 52 -6.25 -0.95 -10.17
CA MET A 52 -7.65 -1.29 -10.42
C MET A 52 -8.30 -0.29 -11.36
N ALA A 53 -9.15 -0.78 -12.26
CA ALA A 53 -10.01 0.09 -13.06
C ALA A 53 -10.86 1.00 -12.17
N CYS A 54 -10.77 2.30 -12.38
CA CYS A 54 -11.41 3.29 -11.52
C CYS A 54 -11.68 4.58 -12.26
N THR A 55 -12.93 5.05 -12.23
CA THR A 55 -13.26 6.37 -12.73
C THR A 55 -12.77 7.45 -11.75
N GLU A 56 -12.57 8.67 -12.23
CA GLU A 56 -12.20 9.78 -11.36
C GLU A 56 -13.28 10.05 -10.30
N GLU A 57 -14.55 9.89 -10.66
CA GLU A 57 -15.68 10.04 -9.74
C GLU A 57 -15.62 8.99 -8.61
N ASP A 58 -15.39 7.73 -8.93
CA ASP A 58 -15.30 6.66 -7.94
C ASP A 58 -14.02 6.78 -7.10
N TYR A 59 -12.92 7.28 -7.68
CA TYR A 59 -11.71 7.57 -6.94
C TYR A 59 -11.96 8.53 -5.77
N ALA A 60 -12.75 9.57 -5.99
CA ALA A 60 -13.08 10.53 -4.95
C ALA A 60 -13.89 9.91 -3.79
N LYS A 61 -14.61 8.82 -4.05
CA LYS A 61 -15.40 8.09 -3.04
C LYS A 61 -14.56 7.13 -2.21
N LEU A 62 -13.37 6.75 -2.65
CA LEU A 62 -12.48 5.82 -1.96
C LEU A 62 -11.73 6.53 -0.84
N THR A 63 -12.43 6.97 0.19
CA THR A 63 -11.84 7.57 1.38
C THR A 63 -11.43 6.49 2.38
N GLN A 64 -10.58 6.86 3.34
CA GLN A 64 -10.15 5.92 4.37
C GLN A 64 -11.35 5.32 5.11
N GLY A 65 -11.40 4.00 5.18
CA GLY A 65 -12.48 3.25 5.82
C GLY A 65 -13.56 2.74 4.86
N THR A 66 -13.57 3.18 3.61
CA THR A 66 -14.60 2.76 2.63
C THR A 66 -14.50 1.26 2.36
N LYS A 67 -15.63 0.56 2.46
CA LYS A 67 -15.72 -0.86 2.13
C LYS A 67 -15.88 -1.06 0.63
N ILE A 68 -15.08 -1.95 0.07
CA ILE A 68 -15.20 -2.36 -1.33
C ILE A 68 -15.15 -3.88 -1.47
N ARG A 69 -15.77 -4.39 -2.53
CA ARG A 69 -15.58 -5.76 -3.01
C ARG A 69 -14.67 -5.70 -4.22
N VAL A 70 -13.60 -6.48 -4.21
CA VAL A 70 -12.62 -6.54 -5.30
C VAL A 70 -12.67 -7.91 -5.94
N THR A 71 -12.71 -7.94 -7.26
CA THR A 71 -12.57 -9.16 -8.07
C THR A 71 -11.36 -8.98 -8.98
N GLY A 72 -10.42 -9.90 -8.92
CA GLY A 72 -9.20 -9.84 -9.72
C GLY A 72 -8.41 -11.13 -9.65
N TYR A 73 -7.12 -11.06 -9.94
CA TYR A 73 -6.24 -12.22 -9.99
C TYR A 73 -5.09 -12.03 -9.02
N LYS A 74 -4.84 -13.06 -8.20
CA LYS A 74 -3.71 -13.04 -7.25
C LYS A 74 -2.40 -13.12 -8.00
N GLY A 75 -1.48 -12.22 -7.71
CA GLY A 75 -0.14 -12.18 -8.28
C GLY A 75 0.91 -11.79 -7.27
N GLU A 76 2.17 -11.75 -7.74
CA GLU A 76 3.30 -11.33 -6.93
C GLU A 76 4.29 -10.57 -7.80
N TRP A 77 4.81 -9.47 -7.26
CA TRP A 77 5.88 -8.71 -7.88
C TRP A 77 6.96 -8.40 -6.84
N ALA A 78 8.16 -8.95 -7.04
CA ALA A 78 9.30 -8.72 -6.16
C ALA A 78 8.99 -8.94 -4.65
N GLY A 79 8.18 -9.95 -4.32
CA GLY A 79 7.76 -10.27 -2.96
C GLY A 79 6.49 -9.56 -2.49
N GLU A 80 5.99 -8.59 -3.23
CA GLU A 80 4.71 -7.92 -2.98
C GLU A 80 3.58 -8.79 -3.52
N VAL A 81 2.71 -9.29 -2.64
CA VAL A 81 1.51 -10.03 -3.03
C VAL A 81 0.43 -9.02 -3.40
N GLU A 82 -0.13 -9.17 -4.59
CA GLU A 82 -1.06 -8.19 -5.15
C GLU A 82 -2.28 -8.84 -5.79
N ILE A 83 -3.34 -8.05 -5.97
CA ILE A 83 -4.49 -8.38 -6.80
C ILE A 83 -4.39 -7.55 -8.07
N MET A 84 -4.31 -8.22 -9.21
CA MET A 84 -4.14 -7.61 -10.53
C MET A 84 -5.39 -7.73 -11.38
N ASP A 85 -5.47 -6.91 -12.43
CA ASP A 85 -6.59 -6.88 -13.38
C ASP A 85 -7.94 -6.80 -12.67
N ALA A 86 -7.97 -6.01 -11.60
CA ALA A 86 -9.09 -5.96 -10.67
C ALA A 86 -10.13 -4.91 -11.07
N THR A 87 -11.37 -5.24 -10.72
CA THR A 87 -12.50 -4.32 -10.66
C THR A 87 -13.04 -4.28 -9.22
N PHE A 88 -13.82 -3.27 -8.89
CA PHE A 88 -14.40 -3.17 -7.55
C PHE A 88 -15.79 -2.59 -7.56
N GLU A 89 -16.51 -2.84 -6.47
CA GLU A 89 -17.79 -2.21 -6.12
C GLU A 89 -17.67 -1.57 -4.74
N ILE A 90 -18.24 -0.38 -4.59
CA ILE A 90 -18.33 0.28 -3.28
C ILE A 90 -19.52 -0.30 -2.54
N LEU A 91 -19.30 -0.70 -1.29
CA LEU A 91 -20.31 -1.29 -0.41
C LEU A 91 -20.56 -0.39 0.81
N GLU A 92 -21.66 -0.65 1.50
CA GLU A 92 -21.89 -0.05 2.81
C GLU A 92 -20.96 -0.65 3.85
N GLY A 93 -20.38 0.21 4.68
CA GLY A 93 -19.48 -0.18 5.76
C GLY A 93 -18.34 0.78 5.93
N ASN A 94 -17.75 0.75 7.12
CA ASN A 94 -16.58 1.57 7.42
C ASN A 94 -15.71 0.86 8.46
N TYR A 95 -14.41 0.81 8.21
CA TYR A 95 -13.42 0.29 9.15
C TYR A 95 -12.07 0.93 8.88
N VAL A 96 -11.50 1.50 9.92
CA VAL A 96 -10.12 2.01 9.89
C VAL A 96 -9.30 1.12 10.81
N ALA A 97 -8.31 0.43 10.24
CA ALA A 97 -7.43 -0.44 11.01
C ALA A 97 -6.61 0.38 12.00
N PRO A 98 -6.41 -0.11 13.23
CA PRO A 98 -5.42 0.48 14.12
C PRO A 98 -4.04 0.30 13.53
N ALA A 99 -3.19 1.34 13.60
CA ALA A 99 -1.82 1.24 13.14
C ALA A 99 -1.03 0.25 14.00
N THR A 100 -0.48 -0.77 13.37
CA THR A 100 0.39 -1.75 14.05
C THR A 100 1.80 -1.19 14.14
N ASP A 101 2.38 -1.14 15.35
CA ASP A 101 3.77 -0.70 15.54
C ASP A 101 4.72 -1.81 15.09
N VAL A 102 5.44 -1.55 14.01
CA VAL A 102 6.41 -2.47 13.42
C VAL A 102 7.85 -1.96 13.51
N THR A 103 8.09 -0.97 14.36
CA THR A 103 9.40 -0.33 14.51
C THR A 103 10.51 -1.35 14.78
N ALA A 104 10.25 -2.34 15.64
CA ALA A 104 11.23 -3.38 15.97
C ALA A 104 11.58 -4.31 14.81
N LEU A 105 10.75 -4.34 13.76
CA LEU A 105 10.95 -5.18 12.58
C LEU A 105 11.74 -4.47 11.46
N LEU A 106 11.94 -3.16 11.58
CA LEU A 106 12.64 -2.37 10.56
C LEU A 106 14.07 -2.89 10.38
N GLY A 107 14.44 -3.18 9.14
CA GLY A 107 15.74 -3.75 8.79
C GLY A 107 15.84 -5.27 9.01
N THR A 108 14.74 -5.95 9.33
CA THR A 108 14.69 -7.41 9.47
C THR A 108 13.86 -8.04 8.36
N ASP A 109 14.10 -9.32 8.09
CA ASP A 109 13.34 -10.08 7.09
C ASP A 109 11.86 -10.28 7.50
N ALA A 110 11.56 -10.18 8.79
CA ALA A 110 10.20 -10.35 9.30
C ALA A 110 9.26 -9.19 8.92
N LEU A 111 9.78 -8.04 8.51
CA LEU A 111 8.95 -6.90 8.14
C LEU A 111 8.03 -7.22 6.95
N VAL A 112 8.48 -8.05 6.01
CA VAL A 112 7.66 -8.43 4.85
C VAL A 112 6.36 -9.14 5.23
N GLU A 113 6.31 -9.80 6.37
CA GLU A 113 5.10 -10.46 6.89
C GLU A 113 3.98 -9.45 7.24
N LYS A 114 4.35 -8.18 7.38
CA LYS A 114 3.44 -7.06 7.65
C LYS A 114 3.13 -6.23 6.41
N GLN A 115 3.48 -6.74 5.22
CA GLN A 115 3.20 -6.01 3.97
C GLN A 115 1.71 -5.69 3.83
N ASN A 116 1.42 -4.56 3.20
CA ASN A 116 0.08 -4.06 2.91
C ASN A 116 -0.75 -3.61 4.12
N MET A 117 -0.25 -3.81 5.34
CA MET A 117 -0.92 -3.37 6.57
C MET A 117 -0.71 -1.87 6.82
N PHE A 118 -1.69 -1.28 7.50
CA PHE A 118 -1.53 0.05 8.09
C PHE A 118 -0.63 -0.06 9.32
N VAL A 119 0.57 0.51 9.21
CA VAL A 119 1.62 0.36 10.24
C VAL A 119 2.12 1.70 10.74
N THR A 120 2.80 1.68 11.87
CA THR A 120 3.52 2.84 12.40
C THR A 120 4.97 2.48 12.72
N PHE A 121 5.85 3.44 12.48
CA PHE A 121 7.25 3.41 12.93
C PHE A 121 7.44 4.58 13.89
N LYS A 122 8.01 4.31 15.06
CA LYS A 122 8.18 5.31 16.13
C LYS A 122 9.63 5.61 16.38
N GLY A 123 9.90 6.85 16.78
CA GLY A 123 11.23 7.27 17.21
C GLY A 123 12.24 7.49 16.10
N MET A 124 11.79 7.59 14.86
CA MET A 124 12.65 7.87 13.71
C MET A 124 12.86 9.36 13.52
N THR A 125 14.02 9.71 12.96
CA THR A 125 14.35 11.07 12.55
C THR A 125 14.56 11.09 11.04
N VAL A 126 14.03 12.09 10.36
CA VAL A 126 14.28 12.27 8.91
C VAL A 126 15.75 12.67 8.74
N ALA A 127 16.50 11.89 7.97
CA ALA A 127 17.87 12.18 7.59
C ALA A 127 17.88 12.97 6.29
N PRO A 128 18.62 14.10 6.20
CA PRO A 128 18.65 14.89 4.97
C PRO A 128 19.22 14.10 3.79
N LYS A 129 18.63 14.31 2.62
CA LYS A 129 19.21 13.93 1.32
C LYS A 129 19.86 15.15 0.68
N LYS A 130 20.60 14.95 -0.39
CA LYS A 130 21.15 16.06 -1.18
C LYS A 130 20.54 16.06 -2.57
N ASP A 131 20.11 17.25 -3.02
CA ASP A 131 19.67 17.48 -4.39
C ASP A 131 20.85 17.57 -5.37
N ALA A 132 20.55 17.77 -6.65
CA ALA A 132 21.55 17.88 -7.72
C ALA A 132 22.52 19.06 -7.50
N ASN A 133 22.13 20.08 -6.75
CA ASN A 133 22.94 21.28 -6.43
C ASN A 133 23.73 21.13 -5.13
N GLY A 134 23.65 19.97 -4.48
CA GLY A 134 24.32 19.69 -3.21
C GLY A 134 23.64 20.29 -1.98
N ASN A 135 22.41 20.81 -2.11
CA ASN A 135 21.63 21.33 -0.99
C ASN A 135 20.95 20.21 -0.23
N GLU A 136 20.90 20.34 1.10
CA GLU A 136 20.13 19.41 1.94
C GLU A 136 18.64 19.61 1.74
N VAL A 137 17.93 18.49 1.50
CA VAL A 137 16.48 18.44 1.34
C VAL A 137 15.92 17.28 2.15
N ALA A 138 14.65 17.36 2.56
CA ALA A 138 14.02 16.29 3.35
C ALA A 138 13.71 15.05 2.50
N TYR A 139 13.47 15.21 1.20
CA TYR A 139 13.12 14.13 0.28
C TYR A 139 13.51 14.50 -1.15
N LEU A 140 13.51 13.47 -2.01
CA LEU A 140 13.70 13.62 -3.47
C LEU A 140 12.52 12.99 -4.20
N TYR A 141 12.16 13.56 -5.35
CA TYR A 141 11.33 12.86 -6.32
C TYR A 141 12.22 12.02 -7.24
N LYS A 142 11.88 10.76 -7.41
CA LYS A 142 12.72 9.68 -7.94
C LYS A 142 13.99 9.47 -7.10
N TRP A 143 14.58 8.31 -7.20
CA TRP A 143 15.73 7.90 -6.38
C TRP A 143 16.96 8.81 -6.54
N ASP A 144 17.10 9.46 -7.71
CA ASP A 144 18.22 10.34 -8.05
C ASP A 144 17.87 11.84 -7.99
N GLY A 145 16.64 12.17 -7.60
CA GLY A 145 16.18 13.56 -7.55
C GLY A 145 15.81 14.17 -8.90
N SER A 146 15.77 13.38 -9.97
CA SER A 146 15.45 13.87 -11.32
C SER A 146 13.96 14.09 -11.55
N GLY A 147 13.11 13.69 -10.61
CA GLY A 147 11.66 13.76 -10.72
C GLY A 147 11.08 15.09 -10.24
N SER A 148 9.76 15.17 -10.34
CA SER A 148 8.96 16.31 -9.91
C SER A 148 7.69 15.82 -9.20
N ASP A 149 6.92 16.76 -8.66
CA ASP A 149 5.67 16.44 -7.96
C ASP A 149 4.79 15.48 -8.79
N GLY A 150 4.36 14.39 -8.17
CA GLY A 150 3.64 13.29 -8.81
C GLY A 150 4.49 12.05 -9.07
N ASP A 151 5.82 12.17 -9.09
CA ASP A 151 6.72 11.01 -9.15
C ASP A 151 6.91 10.39 -7.77
N ASP A 152 7.48 9.19 -7.73
CA ASP A 152 7.80 8.50 -6.48
C ASP A 152 8.69 9.36 -5.58
N LEU A 153 8.30 9.48 -4.33
CA LEU A 153 9.00 10.27 -3.33
C LEU A 153 9.91 9.37 -2.48
N TYR A 154 11.17 9.75 -2.36
CA TYR A 154 12.19 9.03 -1.60
C TYR A 154 12.66 9.88 -0.43
N PHE A 155 12.70 9.30 0.76
CA PHE A 155 13.24 9.97 1.93
C PHE A 155 13.98 8.98 2.82
N ASP A 156 14.96 9.49 3.56
CA ASP A 156 15.75 8.68 4.49
C ASP A 156 15.33 8.97 5.92
N VAL A 157 15.34 7.93 6.73
CA VAL A 157 15.11 8.04 8.17
C VAL A 157 16.24 7.36 8.94
N SER A 158 16.57 7.86 10.10
CA SER A 158 17.52 7.24 11.00
C SER A 158 16.83 6.72 12.25
N LEU A 159 17.27 5.53 12.70
CA LEU A 159 16.83 4.88 13.91
C LEU A 159 17.98 4.06 14.48
N ASN A 160 18.35 4.30 15.75
CA ASN A 160 19.41 3.55 16.44
C ASN A 160 20.73 3.49 15.66
N GLY A 161 21.12 4.60 15.01
CA GLY A 161 22.38 4.71 14.27
C GLY A 161 22.37 4.12 12.85
N ASN A 162 21.23 3.56 12.41
CA ASN A 162 21.04 3.04 11.06
C ASN A 162 20.17 4.00 10.24
N THR A 163 20.43 4.05 8.93
CA THR A 163 19.65 4.85 7.99
C THR A 163 18.91 3.92 7.04
N TYR A 164 17.63 4.21 6.83
CA TYR A 164 16.74 3.44 5.95
C TYR A 164 16.10 4.38 4.93
N THR A 165 15.97 3.92 3.69
CA THR A 165 15.28 4.68 2.64
C THR A 165 13.86 4.18 2.49
N PHE A 166 12.91 5.11 2.53
CA PHE A 166 11.50 4.86 2.30
C PHE A 166 11.08 5.47 0.96
N THR A 167 10.16 4.80 0.31
CA THR A 167 9.57 5.27 -0.94
C THR A 167 8.06 5.28 -0.82
#